data_1a38832df849285f6a9cf9b85e058e4b
#
_entry.id   1a38832df849285f6a9cf9b85e058e4b
#
_cell.length_a   1.000
_cell.length_b   1.000
_cell.length_c   1.000
_cell.angle_alpha   90.00
_cell.angle_beta   90.00
_cell.angle_gamma   90.00
#
_symmetry.space_group_name_H-M   'P 1'
#
loop_
_entity.id
_entity.type
_entity.pdbx_description
1 polymer ?
#
loop_
_entity_poly.entity_id
_entity_poly.type
_entity_poly.pdbx_seq_one_letter_code
_entity_poly.pdbx_strand_id
1 'polypeptide(L)'
;LRVAIVMKAKEVAAIIEEFAPLSLQEGWDNAGFSVGDSNQEVTSVLVALDCTPELILEAVELGANMIITHHPLIFGGVKKITFDNVVGRSIQLAIQNNIVLYSAHTNADKVWVSKLMAERLNLENVSPLDESLIGVVGDLPCEMDSKEFVERVKSVFSLKSIRYSQPLEQKIRRVALCGGSGKSMINASIANGAQAYITGDIPYHEFFCRDNYMILDIGHYESEIDFVENIISILKKKISNFAIYNTTKNNNPIYYI
;
A
#
# COMPACT_ATOMS: atom_id res chain seq x y z
N LEU A 1 -0.88 -25.63 27.09
CA LEU A 1 -1.03 -24.17 27.07
C LEU A 1 0.14 -23.60 26.27
N ARG A 2 -0.10 -23.08 25.06
CA ARG A 2 0.95 -22.36 24.32
C ARG A 2 1.07 -20.98 24.99
N VAL A 3 2.27 -20.68 25.50
CA VAL A 3 2.58 -19.35 26.05
C VAL A 3 2.54 -18.36 24.89
N ALA A 4 1.74 -17.31 25.00
CA ALA A 4 1.76 -16.21 24.02
C ALA A 4 3.14 -15.54 24.07
N ILE A 5 3.72 -15.31 22.91
CA ILE A 5 5.00 -14.60 22.81
C ILE A 5 4.73 -13.11 23.00
N VAL A 6 5.58 -12.48 23.79
CA VAL A 6 5.63 -11.02 23.96
C VAL A 6 6.93 -10.54 23.34
N MET A 7 6.86 -9.49 22.52
CA MET A 7 8.01 -8.89 21.84
C MET A 7 8.02 -7.37 22.07
N LYS A 8 9.16 -6.73 21.93
CA LYS A 8 9.20 -5.26 21.88
C LYS A 8 8.71 -4.77 20.52
N ALA A 9 8.04 -3.63 20.48
CA ALA A 9 7.54 -3.05 19.23
C ALA A 9 8.65 -2.91 18.18
N LYS A 10 9.85 -2.49 18.58
CA LYS A 10 11.02 -2.43 17.69
C LYS A 10 11.47 -3.77 17.12
N GLU A 11 11.25 -4.88 17.83
CA GLU A 11 11.61 -6.22 17.36
C GLU A 11 10.61 -6.68 16.28
N VAL A 12 9.33 -6.32 16.43
CA VAL A 12 8.32 -6.55 15.40
C VAL A 12 8.63 -5.70 14.15
N ALA A 13 8.94 -4.40 14.33
CA ALA A 13 9.31 -3.51 13.24
C ALA A 13 10.57 -4.01 12.50
N ALA A 14 11.59 -4.47 13.21
CA ALA A 14 12.83 -4.99 12.64
C ALA A 14 12.61 -6.14 11.65
N ILE A 15 11.56 -6.96 11.84
CA ILE A 15 11.22 -8.03 10.90
C ILE A 15 10.77 -7.46 9.54
N ILE A 16 10.03 -6.35 9.55
CA ILE A 16 9.61 -5.66 8.34
C ILE A 16 10.82 -4.97 7.70
N GLU A 17 11.65 -4.34 8.52
CA GLU A 17 12.85 -3.61 8.10
C GLU A 17 13.97 -4.52 7.57
N GLU A 18 13.96 -5.83 7.84
CA GLU A 18 14.83 -6.80 7.15
C GLU A 18 14.65 -6.76 5.64
N PHE A 19 13.44 -6.47 5.16
CA PHE A 19 13.07 -6.46 3.74
C PHE A 19 12.94 -5.04 3.19
N ALA A 20 12.33 -4.15 3.97
CA ALA A 20 12.06 -2.76 3.62
C ALA A 20 12.64 -1.81 4.68
N PRO A 21 13.98 -1.66 4.75
CA PRO A 21 14.61 -0.81 5.75
C PRO A 21 14.20 0.65 5.59
N LEU A 22 14.06 1.37 6.72
CA LEU A 22 13.66 2.78 6.73
C LEU A 22 14.61 3.69 5.94
N SER A 23 15.86 3.27 5.72
CA SER A 23 16.81 4.01 4.88
C SER A 23 16.40 4.09 3.40
N LEU A 24 15.44 3.28 2.96
CA LEU A 24 14.87 3.33 1.60
C LEU A 24 13.76 4.38 1.46
N GLN A 25 13.20 4.91 2.55
CA GLN A 25 12.11 5.88 2.45
C GLN A 25 12.53 7.14 1.69
N GLU A 26 11.58 7.80 1.05
CA GLU A 26 11.80 9.09 0.41
C GLU A 26 12.14 10.17 1.46
N GLY A 27 12.93 11.17 1.07
CA GLY A 27 13.42 12.20 2.01
C GLY A 27 12.33 13.09 2.62
N TRP A 28 11.13 13.08 2.04
CA TRP A 28 9.96 13.81 2.54
C TRP A 28 9.01 12.92 3.37
N ASP A 29 9.25 11.60 3.39
CA ASP A 29 8.38 10.62 4.04
C ASP A 29 8.55 10.59 5.56
N ASN A 30 7.61 9.94 6.26
CA ASN A 30 7.60 9.77 7.71
C ASN A 30 7.26 8.32 8.10
N ALA A 31 7.88 7.35 7.41
CA ALA A 31 7.77 5.94 7.79
C ALA A 31 8.45 5.67 9.14
N GLY A 32 8.07 4.59 9.79
CA GLY A 32 8.56 4.19 11.10
C GLY A 32 7.57 4.44 12.23
N PHE A 33 8.08 4.57 13.46
CA PHE A 33 7.26 4.84 14.64
C PHE A 33 6.76 6.29 14.66
N SER A 34 5.45 6.47 14.78
CA SER A 34 4.82 7.81 14.83
C SER A 34 4.15 8.12 16.17
N VAL A 35 3.71 7.11 16.92
CA VAL A 35 3.10 7.23 18.25
C VAL A 35 3.51 6.03 19.12
N GLY A 36 3.73 6.25 20.39
CA GLY A 36 4.06 5.22 21.39
C GLY A 36 5.56 5.00 21.60
N ASP A 37 5.92 4.01 22.40
CA ASP A 37 7.29 3.65 22.72
C ASP A 37 7.74 2.40 21.95
N SER A 38 8.81 2.52 21.18
CA SER A 38 9.40 1.40 20.44
C SER A 38 9.92 0.26 21.33
N ASN A 39 10.15 0.50 22.62
CA ASN A 39 10.53 -0.51 23.61
C ASN A 39 9.32 -1.12 24.34
N GLN A 40 8.11 -0.67 24.07
CA GLN A 40 6.89 -1.23 24.66
C GLN A 40 6.77 -2.73 24.33
N GLU A 41 6.32 -3.51 25.30
CA GLU A 41 5.94 -4.91 25.09
C GLU A 41 4.65 -5.00 24.26
N VAL A 42 4.71 -5.77 23.19
CA VAL A 42 3.63 -6.02 22.26
C VAL A 42 3.20 -7.48 22.35
N THR A 43 1.90 -7.70 22.53
CA THR A 43 1.28 -9.02 22.63
C THR A 43 0.59 -9.44 21.34
N SER A 44 0.17 -8.48 20.55
CA SER A 44 -0.50 -8.69 19.25
C SER A 44 -0.46 -7.43 18.38
N VAL A 45 -0.62 -7.65 17.08
CA VAL A 45 -0.56 -6.60 16.05
C VAL A 45 -1.85 -6.61 15.23
N LEU A 46 -2.37 -5.42 14.91
CA LEU A 46 -3.38 -5.21 13.89
C LEU A 46 -2.73 -4.55 12.66
N VAL A 47 -2.96 -5.12 11.48
CA VAL A 47 -2.41 -4.60 10.21
C VAL A 47 -3.53 -4.02 9.36
N ALA A 48 -3.28 -2.85 8.77
CA ALA A 48 -4.21 -2.14 7.90
C ALA A 48 -3.47 -1.29 6.86
N LEU A 49 -4.18 -0.66 5.95
CA LEU A 49 -3.59 0.30 5.00
C LEU A 49 -3.47 1.68 5.66
N ASP A 50 -4.52 2.16 6.30
CA ASP A 50 -4.63 3.48 6.94
C ASP A 50 -4.92 3.38 8.43
N CYS A 51 -4.42 4.35 9.21
CA CYS A 51 -4.74 4.48 10.62
C CYS A 51 -5.89 5.48 10.84
N THR A 52 -7.05 4.96 11.24
CA THR A 52 -8.24 5.77 11.58
C THR A 52 -8.62 5.60 13.05
N PRO A 53 -9.46 6.48 13.62
CA PRO A 53 -10.01 6.29 14.97
C PRO A 53 -10.72 4.93 15.12
N GLU A 54 -11.47 4.51 14.10
CA GLU A 54 -12.22 3.25 14.07
C GLU A 54 -11.27 2.04 14.09
N LEU A 55 -10.11 2.12 13.39
CA LEU A 55 -9.08 1.08 13.43
C LEU A 55 -8.46 0.96 14.83
N ILE A 56 -8.20 2.08 15.49
CA ILE A 56 -7.64 2.07 16.84
C ILE A 56 -8.63 1.43 17.83
N LEU A 57 -9.92 1.73 17.71
CA LEU A 57 -10.95 1.10 18.52
C LEU A 57 -11.07 -0.41 18.24
N GLU A 58 -10.92 -0.84 16.98
CA GLU A 58 -10.83 -2.27 16.62
C GLU A 58 -9.62 -2.93 17.29
N ALA A 59 -8.45 -2.27 17.29
CA ALA A 59 -7.26 -2.78 17.99
C ALA A 59 -7.54 -2.97 19.50
N VAL A 60 -8.23 -2.02 20.13
CA VAL A 60 -8.65 -2.13 21.54
C VAL A 60 -9.57 -3.35 21.76
N GLU A 61 -10.58 -3.52 20.90
CA GLU A 61 -11.51 -4.66 20.95
C GLU A 61 -10.81 -6.01 20.81
N LEU A 62 -9.78 -6.08 19.95
CA LEU A 62 -8.96 -7.27 19.71
C LEU A 62 -7.87 -7.50 20.76
N GLY A 63 -7.63 -6.53 21.64
CA GLY A 63 -6.51 -6.55 22.59
C GLY A 63 -5.14 -6.36 21.90
N ALA A 64 -5.12 -5.80 20.69
CA ALA A 64 -3.89 -5.48 19.99
C ALA A 64 -3.32 -4.14 20.49
N ASN A 65 -2.05 -4.14 20.84
CA ASN A 65 -1.37 -2.96 21.37
C ASN A 65 -0.27 -2.41 20.45
N MET A 66 -0.23 -2.90 19.20
CA MET A 66 0.52 -2.29 18.10
C MET A 66 -0.32 -2.32 16.84
N ILE A 67 -0.28 -1.23 16.08
CA ILE A 67 -0.87 -1.15 14.73
C ILE A 67 0.25 -0.92 13.73
N ILE A 68 0.21 -1.68 12.65
CA ILE A 68 1.10 -1.51 11.50
C ILE A 68 0.26 -1.08 10.31
N THR A 69 0.64 0.07 9.71
CA THR A 69 -0.03 0.58 8.51
C THR A 69 0.94 0.80 7.37
N HIS A 70 0.39 0.91 6.16
CA HIS A 70 1.15 1.42 5.02
C HIS A 70 1.34 2.93 5.16
N HIS A 71 0.24 3.67 5.22
CA HIS A 71 0.31 5.13 5.33
C HIS A 71 0.66 5.58 6.75
N PRO A 72 1.62 6.52 6.89
CA PRO A 72 1.89 7.13 8.18
C PRO A 72 0.71 8.01 8.61
N LEU A 73 0.24 7.85 9.85
CA LEU A 73 -0.81 8.70 10.41
C LEU A 73 -0.42 10.18 10.40
N ILE A 74 0.86 10.46 10.62
CA ILE A 74 1.44 11.81 10.61
C ILE A 74 2.29 11.92 9.34
N PHE A 75 1.70 12.41 8.25
CA PHE A 75 2.39 12.57 6.98
C PHE A 75 3.28 13.82 6.95
N GLY A 76 2.78 14.93 7.45
CA GLY A 76 3.52 16.17 7.66
C GLY A 76 3.54 16.55 9.15
N GLY A 77 4.13 17.67 9.51
CA GLY A 77 4.16 18.11 10.92
C GLY A 77 2.75 18.33 11.49
N VAL A 78 2.50 17.90 12.73
CA VAL A 78 1.24 18.14 13.45
C VAL A 78 1.34 19.41 14.27
N LYS A 79 0.54 20.43 13.95
CA LYS A 79 0.50 21.69 14.69
C LYS A 79 -0.45 21.67 15.89
N LYS A 80 -1.51 20.83 15.85
CA LYS A 80 -2.51 20.72 16.91
C LYS A 80 -2.97 19.27 17.03
N ILE A 81 -3.09 18.78 18.25
CA ILE A 81 -3.65 17.48 18.58
C ILE A 81 -4.98 17.72 19.27
N THR A 82 -6.06 17.81 18.48
CA THR A 82 -7.42 18.08 18.95
C THR A 82 -8.36 16.94 18.50
N PHE A 83 -9.46 16.76 19.19
CA PHE A 83 -10.36 15.62 18.96
C PHE A 83 -11.31 15.84 17.76
N ASP A 84 -11.34 17.03 17.21
CA ASP A 84 -12.20 17.46 16.11
C ASP A 84 -11.65 17.10 14.70
N ASN A 85 -10.41 16.64 14.63
CA ASN A 85 -9.83 16.13 13.37
C ASN A 85 -9.37 14.68 13.50
N VAL A 86 -9.34 13.96 12.37
CA VAL A 86 -9.03 12.51 12.32
C VAL A 86 -7.66 12.20 12.91
N VAL A 87 -6.61 12.94 12.51
CA VAL A 87 -5.23 12.69 12.96
C VAL A 87 -5.10 12.93 14.46
N GLY A 88 -5.59 14.08 14.95
CA GLY A 88 -5.52 14.41 16.38
C GLY A 88 -6.30 13.44 17.25
N ARG A 89 -7.50 13.00 16.80
CA ARG A 89 -8.30 12.00 17.49
C ARG A 89 -7.60 10.65 17.51
N SER A 90 -7.02 10.22 16.40
CA SER A 90 -6.26 8.96 16.32
C SER A 90 -5.05 8.97 17.25
N ILE A 91 -4.28 10.06 17.27
CA ILE A 91 -3.14 10.21 18.21
C ILE A 91 -3.61 10.09 19.66
N GLN A 92 -4.68 10.81 20.05
CA GLN A 92 -5.20 10.76 21.41
C GLN A 92 -5.67 9.35 21.79
N LEU A 93 -6.44 8.70 20.92
CA LEU A 93 -6.92 7.34 21.16
C LEU A 93 -5.77 6.34 21.29
N ALA A 94 -4.75 6.42 20.42
CA ALA A 94 -3.58 5.55 20.50
C ALA A 94 -2.83 5.71 21.83
N ILE A 95 -2.58 6.97 22.27
CA ILE A 95 -1.93 7.25 23.54
C ILE A 95 -2.77 6.77 24.73
N GLN A 96 -4.06 7.08 24.75
CA GLN A 96 -4.97 6.70 25.84
C GLN A 96 -5.10 5.17 26.03
N ASN A 97 -4.96 4.41 24.92
CA ASN A 97 -5.09 2.96 24.95
C ASN A 97 -3.71 2.23 24.90
N ASN A 98 -2.61 2.97 25.04
CA ASN A 98 -1.26 2.43 25.04
C ASN A 98 -0.96 1.61 23.77
N ILE A 99 -1.36 2.11 22.61
CA ILE A 99 -1.16 1.48 21.28
C ILE A 99 0.03 2.16 20.58
N VAL A 100 0.97 1.34 20.12
CA VAL A 100 2.10 1.79 19.30
C VAL A 100 1.70 1.82 17.83
N LEU A 101 2.00 2.93 17.13
CA LEU A 101 1.77 3.05 15.69
C LEU A 101 3.11 3.02 14.93
N TYR A 102 3.18 2.13 13.95
CA TYR A 102 4.31 1.98 13.03
C TYR A 102 3.80 1.96 11.59
N SER A 103 4.52 2.59 10.67
CA SER A 103 4.18 2.63 9.25
C SER A 103 5.36 2.19 8.39
N ALA A 104 5.08 1.41 7.33
CA ALA A 104 6.02 1.11 6.27
C ALA A 104 5.43 1.62 4.95
N HIS A 105 5.92 2.75 4.48
CA HIS A 105 5.34 3.54 3.39
C HIS A 105 6.22 3.50 2.15
N THR A 106 6.91 4.58 1.78
CA THR A 106 7.72 4.59 0.56
C THR A 106 8.88 3.59 0.57
N ASN A 107 9.39 3.19 1.73
CA ASN A 107 10.31 2.08 1.85
C ASN A 107 9.68 0.74 1.42
N ALA A 108 8.40 0.53 1.72
CA ALA A 108 7.62 -0.63 1.29
C ALA A 108 7.24 -0.56 -0.19
N ASP A 109 6.90 0.63 -0.72
CA ASP A 109 6.63 0.84 -2.15
C ASP A 109 7.80 0.35 -3.00
N LYS A 110 9.02 0.75 -2.66
CA LYS A 110 10.24 0.38 -3.38
C LYS A 110 10.50 -1.14 -3.42
N VAL A 111 9.97 -1.86 -2.45
CA VAL A 111 10.24 -3.30 -2.31
C VAL A 111 9.07 -4.16 -2.78
N TRP A 112 7.83 -3.78 -2.48
CA TRP A 112 6.69 -4.69 -2.60
C TRP A 112 5.55 -4.19 -3.46
N VAL A 113 5.00 -3.00 -3.20
CA VAL A 113 3.65 -2.63 -3.66
C VAL A 113 3.45 -2.83 -5.16
N SER A 114 4.26 -2.19 -5.99
CA SER A 114 4.13 -2.35 -7.45
C SER A 114 4.49 -3.75 -7.94
N LYS A 115 5.37 -4.48 -7.23
CA LYS A 115 5.70 -5.87 -7.57
C LYS A 115 4.55 -6.83 -7.26
N LEU A 116 3.85 -6.63 -6.13
CA LEU A 116 2.64 -7.41 -5.81
C LEU A 116 1.55 -7.22 -6.87
N MET A 117 1.37 -5.98 -7.35
CA MET A 117 0.49 -5.72 -8.49
C MET A 117 0.91 -6.50 -9.75
N ALA A 118 2.22 -6.53 -10.05
CA ALA A 118 2.76 -7.26 -11.20
C ALA A 118 2.55 -8.78 -11.06
N GLU A 119 2.73 -9.31 -9.87
CA GLU A 119 2.46 -10.73 -9.55
C GLU A 119 0.98 -11.08 -9.77
N ARG A 120 0.04 -10.23 -9.35
CA ARG A 120 -1.41 -10.44 -9.59
C ARG A 120 -1.76 -10.50 -11.06
N LEU A 121 -1.11 -9.69 -11.89
CA LEU A 121 -1.30 -9.70 -13.33
C LEU A 121 -0.52 -10.81 -14.04
N ASN A 122 0.32 -11.56 -13.31
CA ASN A 122 1.27 -12.54 -13.85
C ASN A 122 2.19 -11.92 -14.90
N LEU A 123 2.73 -10.75 -14.64
CA LEU A 123 3.69 -10.12 -15.54
C LEU A 123 5.03 -10.88 -15.53
N GLU A 124 5.60 -11.04 -16.71
CA GLU A 124 6.93 -11.58 -16.95
C GLU A 124 7.95 -10.44 -17.13
N ASN A 125 9.24 -10.74 -17.00
CA ASN A 125 10.35 -9.79 -17.25
C ASN A 125 10.20 -8.48 -16.46
N VAL A 126 9.74 -8.56 -15.21
CA VAL A 126 9.48 -7.40 -14.36
C VAL A 126 10.78 -6.70 -13.97
N SER A 127 10.83 -5.39 -14.20
CA SER A 127 11.95 -4.52 -13.84
C SER A 127 11.46 -3.17 -13.29
N PRO A 128 12.27 -2.46 -12.50
CA PRO A 128 11.92 -1.11 -12.07
C PRO A 128 11.70 -0.14 -13.25
N LEU A 129 10.81 0.83 -13.09
CA LEU A 129 10.58 1.90 -14.08
C LEU A 129 11.74 2.87 -14.13
N ASP A 130 12.33 3.21 -12.99
CA ASP A 130 13.44 4.11 -12.84
C ASP A 130 14.23 3.87 -11.54
N GLU A 131 15.17 4.74 -11.22
CA GLU A 131 16.02 4.67 -10.04
C GLU A 131 15.27 4.85 -8.71
N SER A 132 14.04 5.38 -8.73
CA SER A 132 13.20 5.49 -7.52
C SER A 132 12.76 4.13 -6.97
N LEU A 133 12.70 3.09 -7.82
CA LEU A 133 12.25 1.73 -7.52
C LEU A 133 10.77 1.62 -7.14
N ILE A 134 9.99 2.71 -7.19
CA ILE A 134 8.58 2.74 -6.75
C ILE A 134 7.69 2.03 -7.78
N GLY A 135 7.87 2.30 -9.07
CA GLY A 135 7.11 1.67 -10.15
C GLY A 135 7.85 0.52 -10.81
N VAL A 136 7.11 -0.35 -11.47
CA VAL A 136 7.66 -1.47 -12.26
C VAL A 136 7.06 -1.52 -13.66
N VAL A 137 7.76 -2.17 -14.58
CA VAL A 137 7.29 -2.49 -15.92
C VAL A 137 7.53 -3.98 -16.20
N GLY A 138 6.62 -4.62 -16.92
CA GLY A 138 6.74 -6.03 -17.29
C GLY A 138 5.89 -6.36 -18.51
N ASP A 139 5.93 -7.59 -18.93
CA ASP A 139 5.23 -8.07 -20.12
C ASP A 139 4.09 -9.00 -19.73
N LEU A 140 2.92 -8.87 -20.33
CA LEU A 140 1.87 -9.88 -20.23
C LEU A 140 2.36 -11.20 -20.84
N PRO A 141 1.95 -12.36 -20.32
CA PRO A 141 2.29 -13.66 -20.92
C PRO A 141 1.85 -13.78 -22.39
N CYS A 142 0.71 -13.19 -22.72
CA CYS A 142 0.16 -13.10 -24.08
C CYS A 142 -0.34 -11.69 -24.35
N GLU A 143 -0.21 -11.22 -25.59
CA GLU A 143 -0.84 -10.00 -26.06
C GLU A 143 -2.35 -10.10 -25.99
N MET A 144 -3.02 -9.01 -25.62
CA MET A 144 -4.50 -8.95 -25.62
C MET A 144 -5.02 -7.60 -26.09
N ASP A 145 -6.27 -7.58 -26.53
CA ASP A 145 -6.93 -6.34 -26.89
C ASP A 145 -7.13 -5.42 -25.69
N SER A 146 -7.06 -4.10 -25.91
CA SER A 146 -7.14 -3.11 -24.82
C SER A 146 -8.42 -3.22 -23.99
N LYS A 147 -9.54 -3.54 -24.60
CA LYS A 147 -10.82 -3.76 -23.88
C LYS A 147 -10.79 -5.01 -23.02
N GLU A 148 -10.24 -6.10 -23.55
CA GLU A 148 -10.03 -7.34 -22.79
C GLU A 148 -9.08 -7.10 -21.61
N PHE A 149 -8.03 -6.33 -21.84
CA PHE A 149 -7.09 -5.93 -20.79
C PHE A 149 -7.76 -5.15 -19.65
N VAL A 150 -8.62 -4.17 -19.95
CA VAL A 150 -9.40 -3.43 -18.95
C VAL A 150 -10.26 -4.38 -18.11
N GLU A 151 -10.97 -5.30 -18.74
CA GLU A 151 -11.81 -6.29 -18.02
C GLU A 151 -10.96 -7.24 -17.17
N ARG A 152 -9.80 -7.66 -17.67
CA ARG A 152 -8.84 -8.45 -16.88
C ARG A 152 -8.35 -7.70 -15.67
N VAL A 153 -7.92 -6.43 -15.81
CA VAL A 153 -7.49 -5.58 -14.69
C VAL A 153 -8.61 -5.44 -13.66
N LYS A 154 -9.83 -5.13 -14.13
CA LYS A 154 -11.01 -5.02 -13.27
C LYS A 154 -11.26 -6.30 -12.46
N SER A 155 -11.15 -7.47 -13.11
CA SER A 155 -11.32 -8.77 -12.44
C SER A 155 -10.20 -9.09 -11.47
N VAL A 156 -8.94 -8.92 -11.88
CA VAL A 156 -7.75 -9.25 -11.08
C VAL A 156 -7.69 -8.42 -9.79
N PHE A 157 -7.99 -7.13 -9.88
CA PHE A 157 -7.99 -6.24 -8.70
C PHE A 157 -9.36 -6.16 -8.01
N SER A 158 -10.36 -6.93 -8.46
CA SER A 158 -11.71 -6.97 -7.87
C SER A 158 -12.38 -5.59 -7.80
N LEU A 159 -12.21 -4.79 -8.86
CA LEU A 159 -12.64 -3.40 -8.89
C LEU A 159 -14.14 -3.25 -9.06
N LYS A 160 -14.77 -2.39 -8.27
CA LYS A 160 -16.16 -1.95 -8.47
C LYS A 160 -16.27 -1.01 -9.66
N SER A 161 -15.29 -0.16 -9.86
CA SER A 161 -15.19 0.81 -10.93
C SER A 161 -13.76 0.99 -11.38
N ILE A 162 -13.53 1.45 -12.61
CA ILE A 162 -12.23 1.77 -13.14
C ILE A 162 -12.36 3.00 -14.05
N ARG A 163 -11.42 3.93 -13.94
CA ARG A 163 -11.28 5.03 -14.89
C ARG A 163 -10.15 4.71 -15.85
N TYR A 164 -10.35 4.89 -17.13
CA TYR A 164 -9.28 4.66 -18.11
C TYR A 164 -9.39 5.61 -19.30
N SER A 165 -8.26 5.86 -19.96
CA SER A 165 -8.19 6.66 -21.17
C SER A 165 -8.74 5.88 -22.38
N GLN A 166 -8.71 6.51 -23.54
CA GLN A 166 -9.20 5.88 -24.77
C GLN A 166 -8.51 4.52 -24.99
N PRO A 167 -9.29 3.44 -25.28
CA PRO A 167 -8.73 2.15 -25.63
C PRO A 167 -7.86 2.23 -26.90
N LEU A 168 -6.82 1.41 -26.95
CA LEU A 168 -5.90 1.33 -28.08
C LEU A 168 -6.48 0.44 -29.20
N GLU A 169 -6.12 0.71 -30.44
CA GLU A 169 -6.38 -0.19 -31.55
C GLU A 169 -5.41 -1.38 -31.57
N GLN A 170 -4.16 -1.14 -31.14
CA GLN A 170 -3.14 -2.19 -31.01
C GLN A 170 -3.31 -3.03 -29.76
N LYS A 171 -2.80 -4.26 -29.81
CA LYS A 171 -2.75 -5.14 -28.64
C LYS A 171 -1.75 -4.65 -27.60
N ILE A 172 -2.05 -4.95 -26.34
CA ILE A 172 -1.20 -4.63 -25.19
C ILE A 172 -0.34 -5.85 -24.85
N ARG A 173 0.96 -5.61 -24.71
CA ARG A 173 1.94 -6.59 -24.25
C ARG A 173 2.69 -6.04 -23.05
N ARG A 174 3.22 -4.80 -23.12
CA ARG A 174 4.06 -4.22 -22.12
C ARG A 174 3.28 -3.27 -21.23
N VAL A 175 3.31 -3.54 -19.90
CA VAL A 175 2.49 -2.87 -18.90
C VAL A 175 3.38 -2.31 -17.79
N ALA A 176 3.15 -1.05 -17.43
CA ALA A 176 3.77 -0.42 -16.27
C ALA A 176 2.77 -0.33 -15.11
N LEU A 177 3.27 -0.37 -13.89
CA LEU A 177 2.50 -0.36 -12.66
C LEU A 177 3.15 0.58 -11.63
N CYS A 178 2.32 1.30 -10.89
CA CYS A 178 2.74 2.03 -9.69
C CYS A 178 1.57 2.03 -8.69
N GLY A 179 1.80 1.55 -7.48
CA GLY A 179 0.82 1.66 -6.40
C GLY A 179 0.59 3.10 -5.99
N GLY A 180 -0.57 3.38 -5.40
CA GLY A 180 -0.94 4.70 -4.90
C GLY A 180 -1.04 5.76 -5.99
N SER A 181 -0.61 6.99 -5.68
CA SER A 181 -0.67 8.14 -6.57
C SER A 181 0.51 8.18 -7.53
N GLY A 182 0.41 7.50 -8.67
CA GLY A 182 1.50 7.30 -9.62
C GLY A 182 1.62 8.31 -10.75
N LYS A 183 1.01 9.50 -10.67
CA LYS A 183 1.14 10.53 -11.72
C LYS A 183 2.60 10.81 -12.13
N SER A 184 3.51 10.85 -11.18
CA SER A 184 4.93 11.14 -11.41
C SER A 184 5.63 10.11 -12.30
N MET A 185 5.14 8.87 -12.36
CA MET A 185 5.73 7.76 -13.11
C MET A 185 5.26 7.67 -14.56
N ILE A 186 4.31 8.50 -15.01
CA ILE A 186 3.78 8.47 -16.39
C ILE A 186 4.90 8.57 -17.42
N ASN A 187 5.82 9.54 -17.28
CA ASN A 187 6.91 9.71 -18.23
C ASN A 187 7.91 8.54 -18.21
N ALA A 188 8.20 7.99 -17.04
CA ALA A 188 9.06 6.82 -16.89
C ALA A 188 8.41 5.59 -17.55
N SER A 189 7.09 5.39 -17.37
CA SER A 189 6.37 4.28 -18.01
C SER A 189 6.41 4.35 -19.53
N ILE A 190 6.24 5.55 -20.11
CA ILE A 190 6.34 5.78 -21.55
C ILE A 190 7.77 5.54 -22.06
N ALA A 191 8.77 6.03 -21.33
CA ALA A 191 10.18 5.87 -21.69
C ALA A 191 10.61 4.38 -21.71
N ASN A 192 9.98 3.54 -20.87
CA ASN A 192 10.18 2.10 -20.85
C ASN A 192 9.33 1.33 -21.88
N GLY A 193 8.63 2.03 -22.77
CA GLY A 193 7.85 1.43 -23.85
C GLY A 193 6.56 0.76 -23.40
N ALA A 194 6.03 1.12 -22.24
CA ALA A 194 4.73 0.60 -21.79
C ALA A 194 3.61 1.11 -22.70
N GLN A 195 2.69 0.22 -23.04
CA GLN A 195 1.48 0.53 -23.80
C GLN A 195 0.31 0.82 -22.87
N ALA A 196 0.34 0.27 -21.66
CA ALA A 196 -0.63 0.54 -20.61
C ALA A 196 0.08 0.85 -19.28
N TYR A 197 -0.50 1.77 -18.51
CA TYR A 197 -0.02 2.14 -17.19
C TYR A 197 -1.16 2.05 -16.18
N ILE A 198 -0.97 1.28 -15.11
CA ILE A 198 -1.94 1.08 -14.05
C ILE A 198 -1.46 1.74 -12.77
N THR A 199 -2.30 2.56 -12.15
CA THR A 199 -2.00 3.29 -10.92
C THR A 199 -3.28 3.82 -10.25
N GLY A 200 -3.18 4.67 -9.24
CA GLY A 200 -4.28 5.41 -8.62
C GLY A 200 -4.14 6.93 -8.76
N ASP A 201 -5.21 7.64 -8.39
CA ASP A 201 -5.26 9.10 -8.22
C ASP A 201 -4.82 9.93 -9.44
N ILE A 202 -5.17 9.48 -10.62
CA ILE A 202 -4.81 10.21 -11.84
C ILE A 202 -5.70 11.43 -12.04
N PRO A 203 -5.13 12.66 -12.16
CA PRO A 203 -5.88 13.86 -12.50
C PRO A 203 -6.49 13.78 -13.90
N TYR A 204 -7.65 14.43 -14.09
CA TYR A 204 -8.42 14.41 -15.33
C TYR A 204 -7.59 14.67 -16.59
N HIS A 205 -6.69 15.66 -16.55
CA HIS A 205 -5.91 16.06 -17.74
C HIS A 205 -4.86 15.04 -18.17
N GLU A 206 -4.44 14.12 -17.30
CA GLU A 206 -3.47 13.08 -17.65
C GLU A 206 -4.10 11.96 -18.50
N PHE A 207 -5.44 11.87 -18.55
CA PHE A 207 -6.16 10.92 -19.41
C PHE A 207 -6.15 11.31 -20.90
N PHE A 208 -5.68 12.51 -21.27
CA PHE A 208 -5.39 12.86 -22.66
C PHE A 208 -4.02 12.28 -23.06
N CYS A 209 -4.02 10.97 -23.23
CA CYS A 209 -2.80 10.22 -23.52
C CYS A 209 -2.31 10.45 -24.96
N ARG A 210 -1.04 10.12 -25.17
CA ARG A 210 -0.43 10.00 -26.51
C ARG A 210 -1.03 8.81 -27.26
N ASP A 211 -0.86 8.81 -28.58
CA ASP A 211 -1.15 7.63 -29.39
C ASP A 211 -0.40 6.39 -28.87
N ASN A 212 -1.05 5.25 -28.93
CA ASN A 212 -0.50 3.97 -28.49
C ASN A 212 -0.12 3.84 -27.01
N TYR A 213 -0.72 4.65 -26.15
CA TYR A 213 -0.53 4.59 -24.70
C TYR A 213 -1.85 4.85 -23.98
N MET A 214 -2.16 4.04 -22.98
CA MET A 214 -3.33 4.21 -22.14
C MET A 214 -3.01 4.19 -20.66
N ILE A 215 -3.81 4.92 -19.87
CA ILE A 215 -3.74 4.95 -18.41
C ILE A 215 -5.00 4.30 -17.87
N LEU A 216 -4.82 3.46 -16.84
CA LEU A 216 -5.87 2.87 -16.03
C LEU A 216 -5.69 3.32 -14.58
N ASP A 217 -6.67 4.05 -14.08
CA ASP A 217 -6.75 4.43 -12.67
C ASP A 217 -7.68 3.43 -11.97
N ILE A 218 -7.08 2.58 -11.16
CA ILE A 218 -7.78 1.50 -10.45
C ILE A 218 -8.16 1.87 -9.02
N GLY A 219 -7.80 3.09 -8.59
CA GLY A 219 -7.94 3.56 -7.21
C GLY A 219 -6.68 3.36 -6.38
N HIS A 220 -6.44 4.29 -5.46
CA HIS A 220 -5.30 4.27 -4.54
C HIS A 220 -5.33 3.02 -3.67
N TYR A 221 -6.43 2.84 -2.92
CA TYR A 221 -6.64 1.72 -2.02
C TYR A 221 -6.49 0.38 -2.71
N GLU A 222 -7.12 0.21 -3.86
CA GLU A 222 -7.14 -1.04 -4.63
C GLU A 222 -5.76 -1.41 -5.18
N SER A 223 -4.90 -0.43 -5.40
CA SER A 223 -3.53 -0.64 -5.89
C SER A 223 -2.54 -1.04 -4.79
N GLU A 224 -2.88 -0.79 -3.51
CA GLU A 224 -1.96 -0.98 -2.38
C GLU A 224 -2.43 -2.01 -1.36
N ILE A 225 -3.69 -2.46 -1.40
CA ILE A 225 -4.28 -3.30 -0.34
C ILE A 225 -3.53 -4.62 -0.12
N ASP A 226 -2.82 -5.13 -1.11
CA ASP A 226 -2.02 -6.35 -1.01
C ASP A 226 -0.84 -6.20 -0.02
N PHE A 227 -0.44 -4.97 0.31
CA PHE A 227 0.51 -4.68 1.38
C PHE A 227 0.09 -5.34 2.70
N VAL A 228 -1.18 -5.29 3.05
CA VAL A 228 -1.71 -5.80 4.33
C VAL A 228 -1.45 -7.31 4.46
N GLU A 229 -1.86 -8.09 3.47
CA GLU A 229 -1.63 -9.55 3.47
C GLU A 229 -0.14 -9.89 3.38
N ASN A 230 0.64 -9.10 2.67
CA ASN A 230 2.08 -9.31 2.58
C ASN A 230 2.76 -9.15 3.95
N ILE A 231 2.46 -8.07 4.69
CA ILE A 231 2.99 -7.85 6.05
C ILE A 231 2.55 -8.98 7.00
N ILE A 232 1.27 -9.35 6.97
CA ILE A 232 0.75 -10.46 7.77
C ILE A 232 1.50 -11.77 7.45
N SER A 233 1.74 -12.06 6.18
CA SER A 233 2.47 -13.25 5.74
C SER A 233 3.92 -13.25 6.23
N ILE A 234 4.61 -12.11 6.13
CA ILE A 234 5.99 -11.95 6.61
C ILE A 234 6.06 -12.19 8.11
N LEU A 235 5.20 -11.53 8.88
CA LEU A 235 5.19 -11.66 10.34
C LEU A 235 4.84 -13.10 10.77
N LYS A 236 3.83 -13.73 10.17
CA LYS A 236 3.46 -15.13 10.47
C LYS A 236 4.56 -16.13 10.17
N LYS A 237 5.38 -15.89 9.15
CA LYS A 237 6.54 -16.75 8.83
C LYS A 237 7.69 -16.60 9.83
N LYS A 238 7.85 -15.41 10.39
CA LYS A 238 8.98 -15.09 11.30
C LYS A 238 8.64 -15.29 12.77
N ILE A 239 7.38 -15.08 13.16
CA ILE A 239 6.95 -15.15 14.56
C ILE A 239 5.88 -16.22 14.72
N SER A 240 6.23 -17.32 15.38
CA SER A 240 5.26 -18.35 15.78
C SER A 240 4.60 -17.99 17.11
N ASN A 241 3.32 -18.34 17.27
CA ASN A 241 2.52 -18.10 18.49
C ASN A 241 2.35 -16.62 18.90
N PHE A 242 2.37 -15.71 17.91
CA PHE A 242 2.07 -14.30 18.07
C PHE A 242 0.77 -13.97 17.34
N ALA A 243 -0.11 -13.20 17.97
CA ALA A 243 -1.39 -12.84 17.36
C ALA A 243 -1.20 -11.69 16.37
N ILE A 244 -1.57 -11.95 15.11
CA ILE A 244 -1.50 -10.98 14.01
C ILE A 244 -2.87 -10.95 13.36
N TYR A 245 -3.53 -9.80 13.42
CA TYR A 245 -4.88 -9.58 12.92
C TYR A 245 -4.84 -8.79 11.61
N ASN A 246 -5.71 -9.17 10.68
CA ASN A 246 -6.11 -8.32 9.57
C ASN A 246 -7.31 -7.50 10.02
N THR A 247 -7.37 -6.22 9.67
CA THR A 247 -8.55 -5.40 9.97
C THR A 247 -9.80 -5.97 9.29
N THR A 248 -10.92 -5.96 10.01
CA THR A 248 -12.24 -6.30 9.48
C THR A 248 -13.01 -5.05 9.03
N LYS A 249 -12.49 -3.86 9.36
CA LYS A 249 -13.12 -2.60 8.98
C LYS A 249 -12.76 -2.26 7.53
N ASN A 250 -13.73 -1.74 6.79
CA ASN A 250 -13.44 -1.19 5.47
C ASN A 250 -12.73 0.15 5.64
N ASN A 251 -11.44 0.19 5.32
CA ASN A 251 -10.62 1.39 5.43
C ASN A 251 -10.57 2.20 4.11
N ASN A 252 -11.23 1.73 3.03
CA ASN A 252 -11.32 2.53 1.81
C ASN A 252 -12.26 3.72 2.05
N PRO A 253 -11.77 4.97 2.00
CA PRO A 253 -12.61 6.15 2.20
C PRO A 253 -13.51 6.45 0.98
N ILE A 254 -13.31 5.75 -0.14
CA ILE A 254 -14.04 5.97 -1.39
C ILE A 254 -15.13 4.92 -1.55
N TYR A 255 -16.35 5.39 -1.76
CA TYR A 255 -17.52 4.56 -2.01
C TYR A 255 -17.97 4.69 -3.47
N TYR A 256 -18.31 3.55 -4.07
CA TYR A 256 -18.83 3.47 -5.44
C TYR A 256 -20.29 3.06 -5.41
N ILE A 257 -21.10 3.66 -6.29
CA ILE A 257 -22.54 3.36 -6.47
C ILE A 257 -22.81 2.79 -7.86
#